data_b746ec430627bb3bba36fe55d500b7c1
#
_entry.id   b746ec430627bb3bba36fe55d500b7c1
#
_cell.length_a   1.000
_cell.length_b   1.000
_cell.length_c   1.000
_cell.angle_alpha   90.00
_cell.angle_beta   90.00
_cell.angle_gamma   90.00
#
_symmetry.space_group_name_H-M   'P 1'
#
loop_
_entity.id
_entity.type
_entity.pdbx_description
1 polymer ?
#
loop_
_entity_poly.entity_id
_entity_poly.type
_entity_poly.pdbx_seq_one_letter_code
_entity_poly.pdbx_strand_id
1 'polypeptide(L)'
;MALVARRRVQLADVVSEYRRAKRDLDALDFGEQVAFAARLAETVPEVAELERAAADVVLLDEYQDTSVAQRRLLVGLYGGGHPVTAVGDPCQAIYGWRGASVSNLDGFPLHFAQQGGASADRHSLAVNQRSGGR
;
A
#
# COMPACT_ATOMS: atom_id res chain seq x y z
N MET A 1 -25.57 16.88 12.37
CA MET A 1 -24.71 17.13 11.19
C MET A 1 -23.93 18.43 11.28
N ALA A 2 -24.48 19.57 11.71
CA ALA A 2 -23.78 20.86 11.79
C ALA A 2 -22.51 20.86 12.68
N LEU A 3 -22.54 20.17 13.85
CA LEU A 3 -21.41 20.10 14.78
C LEU A 3 -20.19 19.38 14.16
N VAL A 4 -20.42 18.29 13.42
CA VAL A 4 -19.35 17.52 12.76
C VAL A 4 -18.73 18.35 11.64
N ALA A 5 -19.54 19.06 10.86
CA ALA A 5 -19.04 19.95 9.80
C ALA A 5 -18.17 21.08 10.39
N ARG A 6 -18.61 21.70 11.49
CA ARG A 6 -17.86 22.77 12.17
C ARG A 6 -16.50 22.28 12.70
N ARG A 7 -16.48 21.08 13.32
CA ARG A 7 -15.22 20.47 13.78
C ARG A 7 -14.27 20.13 12.64
N ARG A 8 -14.80 19.69 11.50
CA ARG A 8 -13.97 19.42 10.29
C ARG A 8 -13.34 20.70 9.75
N VAL A 9 -14.05 21.82 9.74
CA VAL A 9 -13.48 23.11 9.32
C VAL A 9 -12.35 23.53 10.24
N GLN A 10 -12.56 23.50 11.58
CA GLN A 10 -11.52 23.82 12.55
C GLN A 10 -10.29 22.92 12.42
N LEU A 11 -10.51 21.62 12.16
CA LEU A 11 -9.41 20.68 11.93
C LEU A 11 -8.66 20.97 10.62
N ALA A 12 -9.35 21.45 9.59
CA ALA A 12 -8.74 21.83 8.32
C ALA A 12 -7.74 22.99 8.47
N ASP A 13 -8.04 23.96 9.31
CA ASP A 13 -7.14 25.08 9.62
C ASP A 13 -5.86 24.58 10.32
N VAL A 14 -6.00 23.72 11.33
CA VAL A 14 -4.85 23.11 12.02
C VAL A 14 -3.99 22.28 11.06
N VAL A 15 -4.62 21.49 10.19
CA VAL A 15 -3.90 20.68 9.17
C VAL A 15 -3.15 21.58 8.19
N SER A 16 -3.74 22.71 7.82
CA SER A 16 -3.12 23.67 6.89
C SER A 16 -1.88 24.32 7.52
N GLU A 17 -1.97 24.74 8.78
CA GLU A 17 -0.83 25.31 9.53
C GLU A 17 0.27 24.25 9.75
N TYR A 18 -0.08 23.01 10.09
CA TYR A 18 0.86 21.91 10.21
C TYR A 18 1.62 21.66 8.90
N ARG A 19 0.90 21.64 7.77
CA ARG A 19 1.52 21.49 6.45
C ARG A 19 2.43 22.66 6.10
N ARG A 20 2.08 23.87 6.51
CA ARG A 20 2.93 25.05 6.32
C ARG A 20 4.20 24.93 7.13
N ALA A 21 4.09 24.64 8.43
CA ALA A 21 5.25 24.46 9.31
C ALA A 21 6.22 23.38 8.80
N LYS A 22 5.70 22.26 8.27
CA LYS A 22 6.56 21.22 7.66
C LYS A 22 7.32 21.72 6.44
N ARG A 23 6.66 22.47 5.55
CA ARG A 23 7.34 23.05 4.39
C ARG A 23 8.43 24.04 4.80
N ASP A 24 8.15 24.87 5.82
CA ASP A 24 9.10 25.87 6.33
C ASP A 24 10.33 25.19 6.98
N LEU A 25 10.16 23.97 7.50
CA LEU A 25 11.22 23.15 8.09
C LEU A 25 11.88 22.18 7.09
N ASP A 26 11.43 22.15 5.84
CA ASP A 26 11.82 21.14 4.82
C ASP A 26 11.69 19.70 5.35
N ALA A 27 10.59 19.42 6.07
CA ALA A 27 10.36 18.16 6.76
C ALA A 27 9.19 17.38 6.17
N LEU A 28 9.33 16.05 6.13
CA LEU A 28 8.31 15.11 5.71
C LEU A 28 7.93 14.19 6.88
N ASP A 29 6.63 13.95 7.05
CA ASP A 29 6.19 12.84 7.89
C ASP A 29 6.21 11.50 7.12
N PHE A 30 6.10 10.38 7.86
CA PHE A 30 6.13 9.05 7.25
C PHE A 30 5.04 8.84 6.19
N GLY A 31 3.85 9.42 6.37
CA GLY A 31 2.77 9.33 5.40
C GLY A 31 3.12 10.05 4.09
N GLU A 32 3.74 11.23 4.20
CA GLU A 32 4.21 11.98 3.03
C GLU A 32 5.37 11.29 2.32
N GLN A 33 6.31 10.69 3.05
CA GLN A 33 7.41 9.93 2.45
C GLN A 33 6.85 8.81 1.56
N VAL A 34 5.90 8.02 2.07
CA VAL A 34 5.26 6.95 1.27
C VAL A 34 4.46 7.52 0.10
N ALA A 35 3.74 8.63 0.30
CA ALA A 35 2.97 9.27 -0.77
C ALA A 35 3.86 9.84 -1.89
N PHE A 36 5.00 10.42 -1.54
CA PHE A 36 5.98 10.90 -2.51
C PHE A 36 6.66 9.75 -3.25
N ALA A 37 7.06 8.70 -2.54
CA ALA A 37 7.62 7.49 -3.16
C ALA A 37 6.63 6.86 -4.14
N ALA A 38 5.34 6.77 -3.79
CA ALA A 38 4.30 6.28 -4.68
C ALA A 38 4.17 7.16 -5.95
N ARG A 39 4.20 8.48 -5.81
CA ARG A 39 4.19 9.39 -6.96
C ARG A 39 5.40 9.22 -7.86
N LEU A 40 6.60 9.10 -7.30
CA LEU A 40 7.83 8.85 -8.07
C LEU A 40 7.70 7.55 -8.86
N ALA A 41 7.28 6.48 -8.22
CA ALA A 41 7.09 5.18 -8.88
C ALA A 41 6.02 5.22 -10.00
N GLU A 42 5.00 6.09 -9.87
CA GLU A 42 3.95 6.25 -10.87
C GLU A 42 4.36 7.19 -12.03
N THR A 43 5.28 8.14 -11.81
CA THR A 43 5.56 9.22 -12.76
C THR A 43 6.96 9.19 -13.36
N VAL A 44 7.88 8.42 -12.78
CA VAL A 44 9.29 8.32 -13.20
C VAL A 44 9.60 6.86 -13.50
N PRO A 45 9.51 6.42 -14.77
CA PRO A 45 9.71 5.01 -15.15
C PRO A 45 11.06 4.44 -14.74
N GLU A 46 12.10 5.24 -14.75
CA GLU A 46 13.47 4.86 -14.39
C GLU A 46 13.57 4.35 -12.95
N VAL A 47 12.72 4.84 -12.04
CA VAL A 47 12.66 4.38 -10.65
C VAL A 47 12.20 2.91 -10.60
N ALA A 48 11.14 2.59 -11.35
CA ALA A 48 10.64 1.23 -11.43
C ALA A 48 11.64 0.29 -12.14
N GLU A 49 12.34 0.77 -13.17
CA GLU A 49 13.36 -0.01 -13.88
C GLU A 49 14.53 -0.36 -12.94
N LEU A 50 15.02 0.59 -12.16
CA LEU A 50 16.10 0.36 -11.19
C LEU A 50 15.70 -0.66 -10.12
N GLU A 51 14.50 -0.52 -9.56
CA GLU A 51 14.01 -1.44 -8.52
C GLU A 51 13.79 -2.86 -9.06
N ARG A 52 13.25 -3.00 -10.27
CA ARG A 52 13.08 -4.29 -10.92
C ARG A 52 14.42 -4.95 -11.30
N ALA A 53 15.43 -4.16 -11.65
CA ALA A 53 16.77 -4.67 -11.91
C ALA A 53 17.47 -5.16 -10.63
N ALA A 54 17.06 -4.67 -9.46
CA ALA A 54 17.61 -5.06 -8.17
C ALA A 54 16.93 -6.30 -7.55
N ALA A 55 15.74 -6.68 -8.01
CA ALA A 55 14.96 -7.79 -7.44
C ALA A 55 14.19 -8.55 -8.52
N ASP A 56 14.60 -9.77 -8.82
CA ASP A 56 13.95 -10.64 -9.81
C ASP A 56 12.53 -11.06 -9.38
N VAL A 57 12.30 -11.18 -8.07
CA VAL A 57 11.02 -11.58 -7.46
C VAL A 57 10.77 -10.76 -6.21
N VAL A 58 9.54 -10.35 -6.01
CA VAL A 58 9.09 -9.62 -4.82
C VAL A 58 8.14 -10.48 -3.99
N LEU A 59 8.43 -10.63 -2.71
CA LEU A 59 7.58 -11.33 -1.76
C LEU A 59 7.03 -10.33 -0.75
N LEU A 60 5.70 -10.25 -0.66
CA LEU A 60 4.98 -9.35 0.25
C LEU A 60 4.32 -10.19 1.33
N ASP A 61 4.71 -9.97 2.58
CA ASP A 61 4.08 -10.60 3.73
C ASP A 61 3.09 -9.65 4.42
N GLU A 62 2.13 -10.19 5.15
CA GLU A 62 1.09 -9.43 5.86
C GLU A 62 0.36 -8.41 4.97
N TYR A 63 0.11 -8.77 3.72
CA TYR A 63 -0.39 -7.82 2.72
C TYR A 63 -1.76 -7.21 3.06
N GLN A 64 -2.56 -7.83 3.95
CA GLN A 64 -3.82 -7.27 4.44
C GLN A 64 -3.62 -5.96 5.22
N ASP A 65 -2.42 -5.72 5.76
CA ASP A 65 -2.08 -4.51 6.52
C ASP A 65 -1.46 -3.40 5.66
N THR A 66 -1.42 -3.59 4.35
CA THR A 66 -0.91 -2.62 3.40
C THR A 66 -1.89 -1.45 3.23
N SER A 67 -1.41 -0.22 3.37
CA SER A 67 -2.19 0.99 3.09
C SER A 67 -2.37 1.21 1.58
N VAL A 68 -3.34 2.04 1.20
CA VAL A 68 -3.56 2.42 -0.19
C VAL A 68 -2.32 3.08 -0.81
N ALA A 69 -1.60 3.92 -0.05
CA ALA A 69 -0.39 4.58 -0.53
C ALA A 69 0.75 3.58 -0.77
N GLN A 70 0.95 2.62 0.14
CA GLN A 70 1.93 1.54 -0.03
C GLN A 70 1.59 0.65 -1.23
N ARG A 71 0.30 0.28 -1.40
CA ARG A 71 -0.13 -0.46 -2.58
C ARG A 71 0.19 0.30 -3.88
N ARG A 72 -0.11 1.61 -3.95
CA ARG A 72 0.21 2.43 -5.12
C ARG A 72 1.69 2.45 -5.42
N LEU A 73 2.53 2.59 -4.39
CA LEU A 73 3.98 2.48 -4.51
C LEU A 73 4.39 1.14 -5.11
N LEU A 74 3.92 0.03 -4.52
CA LEU A 74 4.27 -1.31 -4.96
C LEU A 74 3.78 -1.59 -6.40
N VAL A 75 2.59 -1.14 -6.76
CA VAL A 75 2.06 -1.28 -8.14
C VAL A 75 2.87 -0.43 -9.12
N GLY A 76 3.25 0.79 -8.76
CA GLY A 76 4.11 1.64 -9.58
C GLY A 76 5.48 1.00 -9.84
N LEU A 77 6.08 0.41 -8.82
CA LEU A 77 7.38 -0.25 -8.92
C LEU A 77 7.30 -1.60 -9.66
N TYR A 78 6.38 -2.47 -9.26
CA TYR A 78 6.37 -3.89 -9.62
C TYR A 78 5.13 -4.35 -10.38
N GLY A 79 4.24 -3.44 -10.78
CA GLY A 79 3.12 -3.76 -11.67
C GLY A 79 3.58 -4.13 -13.09
N GLY A 80 2.62 -4.47 -13.96
CA GLY A 80 2.92 -4.71 -15.37
C GLY A 80 3.64 -6.04 -15.65
N GLY A 81 3.47 -7.05 -14.79
CA GLY A 81 3.95 -8.40 -15.02
C GLY A 81 5.29 -8.74 -14.36
N HIS A 82 5.83 -7.89 -13.49
CA HIS A 82 6.95 -8.28 -12.64
C HIS A 82 6.52 -9.39 -11.67
N PRO A 83 7.35 -10.41 -11.38
CA PRO A 83 6.99 -11.49 -10.47
C PRO A 83 6.76 -10.99 -9.03
N VAL A 84 5.52 -10.96 -8.59
CA VAL A 84 5.13 -10.55 -7.22
C VAL A 84 4.25 -11.62 -6.60
N THR A 85 4.59 -12.03 -5.39
CA THR A 85 3.76 -12.93 -4.57
C THR A 85 3.40 -12.23 -3.27
N ALA A 86 2.12 -12.23 -2.91
CA ALA A 86 1.66 -11.70 -1.63
C ALA A 86 1.04 -12.80 -0.77
N VAL A 87 1.32 -12.74 0.52
CA VAL A 87 0.68 -13.57 1.55
C VAL A 87 -0.07 -12.64 2.50
N GLY A 88 -1.26 -13.04 2.90
CA GLY A 88 -2.08 -12.27 3.84
C GLY A 88 -3.30 -13.03 4.30
N ASP A 89 -3.78 -12.68 5.48
CA ASP A 89 -5.00 -13.23 6.07
C ASP A 89 -5.99 -12.08 6.36
N PRO A 90 -7.11 -12.00 5.64
CA PRO A 90 -8.09 -10.94 5.84
C PRO A 90 -8.67 -10.91 7.26
N CYS A 91 -8.67 -12.05 7.97
CA CYS A 91 -9.13 -12.13 9.35
C CYS A 91 -8.13 -11.58 10.37
N GLN A 92 -6.88 -11.37 9.98
CA GLN A 92 -5.83 -10.78 10.82
C GLN A 92 -5.58 -9.30 10.57
N ALA A 93 -6.37 -8.65 9.73
CA ALA A 93 -6.25 -7.22 9.44
C ALA A 93 -6.62 -6.36 10.66
N ILE A 94 -5.63 -5.77 11.32
CA ILE A 94 -5.81 -4.96 12.54
C ILE A 94 -5.38 -3.50 12.38
N TYR A 95 -4.81 -3.12 11.25
CA TYR A 95 -4.28 -1.78 11.00
C TYR A 95 -5.17 -0.89 10.12
N GLY A 96 -6.48 -1.19 10.04
CA GLY A 96 -7.45 -0.35 9.31
C GLY A 96 -7.44 1.11 9.76
N TRP A 97 -7.22 1.39 11.04
CA TRP A 97 -7.10 2.75 11.59
C TRP A 97 -5.84 3.51 11.10
N ARG A 98 -4.83 2.80 10.58
CA ARG A 98 -3.63 3.36 9.92
C ARG A 98 -3.80 3.50 8.40
N GLY A 99 -4.98 3.21 7.85
CA GLY A 99 -5.25 3.27 6.42
C GLY A 99 -4.94 1.98 5.66
N ALA A 100 -4.70 0.87 6.36
CA ALA A 100 -4.68 -0.44 5.75
C ALA A 100 -6.07 -0.79 5.21
N SER A 101 -6.11 -1.54 4.11
CA SER A 101 -7.36 -1.92 3.47
C SER A 101 -7.32 -3.39 3.06
N VAL A 102 -8.21 -4.18 3.66
CA VAL A 102 -8.39 -5.60 3.29
C VAL A 102 -8.73 -5.75 1.79
N SER A 103 -9.38 -4.74 1.19
CA SER A 103 -9.67 -4.73 -0.24
C SER A 103 -8.41 -4.76 -1.12
N ASN A 104 -7.23 -4.41 -0.58
CA ASN A 104 -5.97 -4.57 -1.30
C ASN A 104 -5.66 -6.04 -1.57
N LEU A 105 -5.96 -6.93 -0.63
CA LEU A 105 -5.77 -8.38 -0.78
C LEU A 105 -6.71 -8.94 -1.85
N ASP A 106 -7.98 -8.54 -1.82
CA ASP A 106 -8.95 -8.97 -2.83
C ASP A 106 -8.63 -8.41 -4.24
N GLY A 107 -8.13 -7.19 -4.29
CA GLY A 107 -7.72 -6.53 -5.54
C GLY A 107 -6.34 -6.94 -6.06
N PHE A 108 -5.55 -7.70 -5.30
CA PHE A 108 -4.18 -8.09 -5.67
C PHE A 108 -4.09 -8.70 -7.07
N PRO A 109 -4.95 -9.65 -7.49
CA PRO A 109 -4.84 -10.26 -8.82
C PRO A 109 -4.97 -9.28 -9.99
N LEU A 110 -5.68 -8.17 -9.79
CA LEU A 110 -5.84 -7.11 -10.79
C LEU A 110 -4.72 -6.08 -10.72
N HIS A 111 -4.22 -5.79 -9.52
CA HIS A 111 -3.16 -4.82 -9.31
C HIS A 111 -1.79 -5.34 -9.80
N PHE A 112 -1.56 -6.63 -9.69
CA PHE A 112 -0.32 -7.32 -10.11
C PHE A 112 -0.64 -8.39 -11.16
N ALA A 113 -1.29 -7.95 -12.22
CA ALA A 113 -1.60 -8.84 -13.35
C ALA A 113 -0.32 -9.42 -13.96
N GLN A 114 -0.41 -10.65 -14.45
CA GLN A 114 0.66 -11.34 -15.15
C GLN A 114 1.02 -10.64 -16.47
N GLN A 115 2.15 -11.00 -17.05
CA GLN A 115 2.50 -10.56 -18.40
C GLN A 115 1.39 -10.98 -19.38
N GLY A 116 0.94 -10.02 -20.20
CA GLY A 116 -0.22 -10.25 -21.09
C GLY A 116 -1.56 -9.87 -20.48
N GLY A 117 -1.62 -9.37 -19.24
CA GLY A 117 -2.83 -8.79 -18.62
C GLY A 117 -3.76 -9.81 -17.95
N ALA A 118 -3.37 -11.08 -17.88
CA ALA A 118 -4.13 -12.06 -17.08
C ALA A 118 -4.03 -11.73 -15.59
N SER A 119 -5.11 -11.98 -14.85
CA SER A 119 -5.10 -11.84 -13.38
C SER A 119 -4.07 -12.76 -12.75
N ALA A 120 -3.42 -12.32 -11.66
CA ALA A 120 -2.55 -13.21 -10.90
C ALA A 120 -3.35 -14.36 -10.27
N ASP A 121 -2.70 -15.50 -10.10
CA ASP A 121 -3.30 -16.67 -9.47
C ASP A 121 -3.56 -16.43 -7.98
N ARG A 122 -4.62 -17.04 -7.47
CA ARG A 122 -5.00 -16.98 -6.04
C ARG A 122 -5.08 -18.38 -5.46
N HIS A 123 -4.37 -18.59 -4.37
CA HIS A 123 -4.35 -19.87 -3.65
C HIS A 123 -4.80 -19.66 -2.20
N SER A 124 -5.49 -20.63 -1.64
CA SER A 124 -5.87 -20.64 -0.22
C SER A 124 -5.11 -21.72 0.53
N LEU A 125 -4.44 -21.33 1.62
CA LEU A 125 -3.81 -22.27 2.54
C LEU A 125 -4.84 -22.72 3.57
N ALA A 126 -5.38 -23.92 3.40
CA ALA A 126 -6.46 -24.46 4.23
C ALA A 126 -5.97 -25.30 5.42
N VAL A 127 -4.71 -25.72 5.43
CA VAL A 127 -4.16 -26.58 6.48
C VAL A 127 -3.29 -25.76 7.43
N ASN A 128 -3.67 -25.73 8.70
CA ASN A 128 -2.87 -25.08 9.74
C ASN A 128 -1.71 -26.01 10.13
N GLN A 129 -0.48 -25.60 9.83
CA GLN A 129 0.75 -26.33 10.17
C GLN A 129 1.41 -25.81 11.46
N ARG A 130 0.96 -24.70 12.00
CA ARG A 130 1.62 -23.99 13.11
C ARG A 130 1.09 -24.43 14.48
N SER A 131 -0.22 -24.57 14.62
CA SER A 131 -0.85 -25.06 15.84
C SER A 131 -1.25 -26.51 15.62
N GLY A 132 -0.45 -27.44 16.15
CA GLY A 132 -0.78 -28.84 16.16
C GLY A 132 -2.11 -29.05 16.89
N GLY A 133 -3.07 -29.67 16.23
CA GLY A 133 -4.29 -30.16 16.91
C GLY A 133 -3.91 -31.15 18.02
N ARG A 134 -4.33 -30.85 19.24
CA ARG A 134 -4.45 -31.86 20.31
C ARG A 134 -5.79 -32.51 20.21
#